data_846283139ddffbb0f2154b72724c6589
#
_entry.id   846283139ddffbb0f2154b72724c6589
#
_cell.length_a   1.000
_cell.length_b   1.000
_cell.length_c   1.000
_cell.angle_alpha   90.00
_cell.angle_beta   90.00
_cell.angle_gamma   90.00
#
_symmetry.space_group_name_H-M   'P 1'
#
loop_
_entity.id
_entity.type
_entity.pdbx_description
1 polymer ?
#
loop_
_entity_poly.entity_id
_entity_poly.type
_entity_poly.pdbx_seq_one_letter_code
_entity_poly.pdbx_strand_id
1 'polypeptide(L)'
;MNSTAEIKAESDVCVTSSNALKIVKNLPNKDIFFIPDENLGRYVASQLPEKHFIFNDGFCHVHKSIHKEELQKAKEAHPEALVLTHPECTGDILELSDFIGSTSQIIDYATKSENNTFIICTEMGVFYELHQKNPEKKFYSVGHRQFCPNMKMVRLEGVKEALETMQPEVNLGEEMRQKAALPLEKMLKLAAQ
;
A
#
# COMPACT_ATOMS: atom_id res chain seq x y z
N MET A 1 -2.10 1.70 8.26
CA MET A 1 -0.87 1.84 9.11
C MET A 1 -0.23 3.23 9.04
N ASN A 2 -0.30 3.94 7.92
CA ASN A 2 0.26 5.30 7.73
C ASN A 2 -0.59 6.37 8.43
N SER A 3 -0.62 6.36 9.77
CA SER A 3 -1.32 7.34 10.59
C SER A 3 -0.58 7.57 11.91
N THR A 4 -0.90 8.66 12.60
CA THR A 4 -0.27 9.02 13.87
C THR A 4 -0.74 8.11 15.02
N ALA A 5 -0.09 8.20 16.17
CA ALA A 5 -0.50 7.47 17.37
C ALA A 5 -1.89 7.91 17.84
N GLU A 6 -2.20 9.22 17.73
CA GLU A 6 -3.50 9.80 18.12
C GLU A 6 -4.64 9.19 17.28
N ILE A 7 -4.48 9.11 15.96
CA ILE A 7 -5.48 8.49 15.08
C ILE A 7 -5.64 7.00 15.40
N LYS A 8 -4.54 6.31 15.68
CA LYS A 8 -4.60 4.89 16.08
C LYS A 8 -5.35 4.72 17.40
N ALA A 9 -5.10 5.59 18.38
CA ALA A 9 -5.77 5.54 19.69
C ALA A 9 -7.30 5.68 19.61
N GLU A 10 -7.80 6.34 18.56
CA GLU A 10 -9.24 6.51 18.28
C GLU A 10 -9.79 5.49 17.27
N SER A 11 -8.98 4.52 16.87
CA SER A 11 -9.36 3.51 15.89
C SER A 11 -9.61 2.15 16.53
N ASP A 12 -10.56 1.36 16.01
CA ASP A 12 -10.87 0.02 16.51
C ASP A 12 -9.85 -1.04 16.07
N VAL A 13 -9.27 -0.89 14.87
CA VAL A 13 -8.30 -1.83 14.30
C VAL A 13 -7.45 -1.17 13.23
N CYS A 14 -6.17 -1.51 13.21
CA CYS A 14 -5.26 -1.12 12.12
C CYS A 14 -5.29 -2.14 10.98
N VAL A 15 -5.02 -1.65 9.77
CA VAL A 15 -4.84 -2.48 8.58
C VAL A 15 -3.64 -2.00 7.74
N THR A 16 -3.17 -2.85 6.87
CA THR A 16 -2.23 -2.54 5.78
C THR A 16 -2.86 -2.93 4.45
N SER A 17 -2.32 -2.48 3.33
CA SER A 17 -2.80 -2.92 2.00
C SER A 17 -2.74 -4.44 1.82
N SER A 18 -1.83 -5.13 2.52
CA SER A 18 -1.69 -6.59 2.42
C SER A 18 -2.74 -7.38 3.20
N ASN A 19 -3.36 -6.81 4.24
CA ASN A 19 -4.27 -7.53 5.13
C ASN A 19 -5.65 -6.88 5.30
N ALA A 20 -5.88 -5.69 4.70
CA ALA A 20 -7.12 -4.93 4.87
C ALA A 20 -8.36 -5.75 4.52
N LEU A 21 -8.37 -6.39 3.36
CA LEU A 21 -9.50 -7.21 2.91
C LEU A 21 -9.78 -8.36 3.89
N LYS A 22 -8.75 -9.10 4.30
CA LYS A 22 -8.87 -10.23 5.23
C LYS A 22 -9.43 -9.77 6.58
N ILE A 23 -8.88 -8.69 7.13
CA ILE A 23 -9.29 -8.16 8.44
C ILE A 23 -10.73 -7.65 8.40
N VAL A 24 -11.06 -6.79 7.41
CA VAL A 24 -12.41 -6.21 7.31
C VAL A 24 -13.47 -7.29 7.07
N LYS A 25 -13.16 -8.32 6.27
CA LYS A 25 -14.04 -9.47 6.08
C LYS A 25 -14.38 -10.18 7.40
N ASN A 26 -13.40 -10.32 8.28
CA ASN A 26 -13.53 -11.03 9.56
C ASN A 26 -14.11 -10.15 10.69
N LEU A 27 -14.29 -8.84 10.48
CA LEU A 27 -14.97 -7.99 11.44
C LEU A 27 -16.48 -8.31 11.48
N PRO A 28 -17.11 -8.40 12.67
CA PRO A 28 -18.56 -8.63 12.78
C PRO A 28 -19.38 -7.39 12.36
N ASN A 29 -18.76 -6.22 12.33
CA ASN A 29 -19.40 -4.95 12.03
C ASN A 29 -19.82 -4.88 10.56
N LYS A 30 -21.01 -4.37 10.29
CA LYS A 30 -21.48 -4.07 8.92
C LYS A 30 -21.02 -2.70 8.45
N ASP A 31 -21.02 -1.72 9.35
CA ASP A 31 -20.61 -0.36 9.06
C ASP A 31 -19.11 -0.19 9.33
N ILE A 32 -18.37 0.27 8.33
CA ILE A 32 -16.92 0.42 8.35
C ILE A 32 -16.56 1.86 7.98
N PHE A 33 -16.01 2.62 8.92
CA PHE A 33 -15.37 3.89 8.62
C PHE A 33 -13.90 3.65 8.27
N PHE A 34 -13.57 3.76 6.99
CA PHE A 34 -12.24 3.44 6.47
C PHE A 34 -11.36 4.69 6.32
N ILE A 35 -10.23 4.70 7.00
CA ILE A 35 -9.25 5.79 6.99
C ILE A 35 -7.82 5.24 6.84
N PRO A 36 -6.83 6.04 6.40
CA PRO A 36 -6.96 7.38 5.82
C PRO A 36 -7.16 7.40 4.31
N ASP A 37 -6.94 6.28 3.59
CA ASP A 37 -6.93 6.23 2.13
C ASP A 37 -8.26 5.74 1.58
N GLU A 38 -8.96 6.61 0.83
CA GLU A 38 -10.25 6.27 0.25
C GLU A 38 -10.17 5.24 -0.87
N ASN A 39 -9.09 5.24 -1.67
CA ASN A 39 -8.95 4.32 -2.80
C ASN A 39 -8.77 2.88 -2.30
N LEU A 40 -7.90 2.66 -1.31
CA LEU A 40 -7.79 1.36 -0.63
C LEU A 40 -9.14 0.96 -0.01
N GLY A 41 -9.83 1.90 0.64
CA GLY A 41 -11.16 1.65 1.20
C GLY A 41 -12.17 1.23 0.13
N ARG A 42 -12.22 1.91 -1.00
CA ARG A 42 -13.10 1.60 -2.14
C ARG A 42 -12.77 0.24 -2.76
N TYR A 43 -11.48 -0.08 -2.89
CA TYR A 43 -11.04 -1.41 -3.33
C TYR A 43 -11.54 -2.51 -2.38
N VAL A 44 -11.36 -2.33 -1.06
CA VAL A 44 -11.85 -3.30 -0.07
C VAL A 44 -13.38 -3.41 -0.10
N ALA A 45 -14.08 -2.28 -0.23
CA ALA A 45 -15.54 -2.25 -0.32
C ALA A 45 -16.08 -2.98 -1.56
N SER A 46 -15.41 -2.87 -2.71
CA SER A 46 -15.80 -3.59 -3.92
C SER A 46 -15.74 -5.10 -3.79
N GLN A 47 -14.91 -5.61 -2.86
CA GLN A 47 -14.78 -7.04 -2.57
C GLN A 47 -15.72 -7.52 -1.45
N LEU A 48 -16.40 -6.61 -0.74
CA LEU A 48 -17.26 -6.89 0.41
C LEU A 48 -18.60 -6.13 0.28
N PRO A 49 -19.45 -6.46 -0.72
CA PRO A 49 -20.69 -5.73 -1.01
C PRO A 49 -21.72 -5.86 0.12
N GLU A 50 -21.57 -6.80 1.04
CA GLU A 50 -22.42 -6.98 2.22
C GLU A 50 -22.14 -5.99 3.35
N LYS A 51 -21.04 -5.21 3.25
CA LYS A 51 -20.64 -4.20 4.25
C LYS A 51 -20.88 -2.79 3.72
N HIS A 52 -21.26 -1.90 4.61
CA HIS A 52 -21.45 -0.48 4.33
C HIS A 52 -20.19 0.29 4.71
N PHE A 53 -19.62 1.03 3.75
CA PHE A 53 -18.38 1.79 3.96
C PHE A 53 -18.66 3.29 3.96
N ILE A 54 -18.06 3.97 4.93
CA ILE A 54 -17.91 5.41 4.98
C ILE A 54 -16.43 5.69 4.74
N PHE A 55 -16.13 6.57 3.78
CA PHE A 55 -14.76 6.89 3.38
C PHE A 55 -14.35 8.27 3.88
N ASN A 56 -13.09 8.38 4.25
CA ASN A 56 -12.39 9.64 4.38
C ASN A 56 -11.95 10.11 2.98
N ASP A 57 -11.76 11.41 2.78
CA ASP A 57 -11.30 12.01 1.51
C ASP A 57 -9.76 12.01 1.34
N GLY A 58 -9.05 11.27 2.19
CA GLY A 58 -7.60 11.12 2.11
C GLY A 58 -7.15 10.13 1.03
N PHE A 59 -5.98 10.36 0.47
CA PHE A 59 -5.40 9.50 -0.56
C PHE A 59 -3.87 9.56 -0.57
N CYS A 60 -3.24 8.53 -1.13
CA CYS A 60 -1.81 8.54 -1.43
C CYS A 60 -1.56 9.37 -2.71
N HIS A 61 -0.81 10.47 -2.60
CA HIS A 61 -0.52 11.34 -3.74
C HIS A 61 0.26 10.64 -4.85
N VAL A 62 1.10 9.65 -4.52
CA VAL A 62 1.85 8.87 -5.51
C VAL A 62 0.93 8.00 -6.35
N HIS A 63 0.08 7.20 -5.70
CA HIS A 63 -0.83 6.30 -6.41
C HIS A 63 -1.91 7.07 -7.19
N LYS A 64 -2.42 8.17 -6.63
CA LYS A 64 -3.39 9.05 -7.31
C LYS A 64 -2.79 9.82 -8.49
N SER A 65 -1.47 9.99 -8.56
CA SER A 65 -0.79 10.66 -9.67
C SER A 65 -0.56 9.78 -10.89
N ILE A 66 -0.87 8.49 -10.81
CA ILE A 66 -0.85 7.58 -11.97
C ILE A 66 -2.13 7.83 -12.76
N HIS A 67 -2.01 8.27 -14.01
CA HIS A 67 -3.13 8.63 -14.86
C HIS A 67 -3.41 7.54 -15.90
N LYS A 68 -4.72 7.37 -16.21
CA LYS A 68 -5.19 6.34 -17.14
C LYS A 68 -4.53 6.44 -18.51
N GLU A 69 -4.38 7.66 -19.02
CA GLU A 69 -3.79 7.93 -20.33
C GLU A 69 -2.31 7.54 -20.37
N GLU A 70 -1.58 7.73 -19.27
CA GLU A 70 -0.17 7.33 -19.16
C GLU A 70 -0.05 5.80 -19.10
N LEU A 71 -0.94 5.13 -18.35
CA LEU A 71 -0.99 3.67 -18.30
C LEU A 71 -1.35 3.07 -19.66
N GLN A 72 -2.31 3.65 -20.39
CA GLN A 72 -2.68 3.19 -21.73
C GLN A 72 -1.50 3.30 -22.69
N LYS A 73 -0.76 4.42 -22.69
CA LYS A 73 0.46 4.57 -23.49
C LYS A 73 1.54 3.56 -23.14
N ALA A 74 1.71 3.25 -21.84
CA ALA A 74 2.64 2.22 -21.39
C ALA A 74 2.23 0.82 -21.90
N LYS A 75 0.93 0.50 -21.87
CA LYS A 75 0.39 -0.76 -22.45
C LYS A 75 0.56 -0.84 -23.96
N GLU A 76 0.38 0.27 -24.67
CA GLU A 76 0.61 0.32 -26.13
C GLU A 76 2.11 0.12 -26.48
N ALA A 77 3.01 0.66 -25.64
CA ALA A 77 4.45 0.48 -25.81
C ALA A 77 4.95 -0.91 -25.43
N HIS A 78 4.24 -1.59 -24.54
CA HIS A 78 4.57 -2.92 -24.01
C HIS A 78 3.34 -3.83 -23.97
N PRO A 79 2.78 -4.21 -25.14
CA PRO A 79 1.51 -4.95 -25.20
C PRO A 79 1.57 -6.35 -24.57
N GLU A 80 2.77 -6.90 -24.40
CA GLU A 80 3.01 -8.20 -23.75
C GLU A 80 3.07 -8.09 -22.22
N ALA A 81 3.15 -6.86 -21.65
CA ALA A 81 3.36 -6.66 -20.24
C ALA A 81 2.06 -6.81 -19.43
N LEU A 82 2.14 -7.52 -18.31
CA LEU A 82 1.08 -7.52 -17.30
C LEU A 82 1.17 -6.28 -16.40
N VAL A 83 0.02 -5.69 -16.09
CA VAL A 83 -0.10 -4.51 -15.23
C VAL A 83 -0.31 -4.94 -13.79
N LEU A 84 0.66 -4.62 -12.93
CA LEU A 84 0.59 -4.92 -11.49
C LEU A 84 0.40 -3.64 -10.70
N THR A 85 -0.68 -3.54 -9.94
CA THR A 85 -1.16 -2.27 -9.36
C THR A 85 -1.38 -2.36 -7.86
N HIS A 86 -0.98 -1.30 -7.17
CA HIS A 86 -1.29 -1.13 -5.76
C HIS A 86 -2.75 -0.68 -5.56
N PRO A 87 -3.50 -1.21 -4.58
CA PRO A 87 -4.92 -0.91 -4.38
C PRO A 87 -5.23 0.52 -3.92
N GLU A 88 -4.22 1.35 -3.64
CA GLU A 88 -4.36 2.80 -3.42
C GLU A 88 -4.43 3.60 -4.74
N CYS A 89 -4.27 2.97 -5.89
CA CYS A 89 -4.55 3.60 -7.19
C CYS A 89 -6.05 3.83 -7.36
N THR A 90 -6.39 4.77 -8.24
CA THR A 90 -7.80 5.09 -8.56
C THR A 90 -8.49 3.93 -9.28
N GLY A 91 -9.82 3.86 -9.20
CA GLY A 91 -10.60 2.75 -9.76
C GLY A 91 -10.36 2.52 -11.25
N ASP A 92 -10.21 3.59 -12.04
CA ASP A 92 -9.94 3.53 -13.47
C ASP A 92 -8.57 2.93 -13.83
N ILE A 93 -7.60 2.99 -12.91
CA ILE A 93 -6.31 2.29 -13.02
C ILE A 93 -6.48 0.81 -12.63
N LEU A 94 -7.23 0.54 -11.55
CA LEU A 94 -7.49 -0.83 -11.11
C LEU A 94 -8.23 -1.64 -12.16
N GLU A 95 -9.17 -1.03 -12.91
CA GLU A 95 -9.90 -1.66 -14.03
C GLU A 95 -8.99 -2.11 -15.19
N LEU A 96 -7.83 -1.47 -15.36
CA LEU A 96 -6.86 -1.78 -16.42
C LEU A 96 -5.77 -2.77 -15.97
N SER A 97 -5.85 -3.24 -14.73
CA SER A 97 -4.80 -4.03 -14.09
C SER A 97 -5.05 -5.53 -14.22
N ASP A 98 -3.99 -6.29 -14.45
CA ASP A 98 -4.01 -7.74 -14.48
C ASP A 98 -3.88 -8.36 -13.07
N PHE A 99 -3.24 -7.60 -12.15
CA PHE A 99 -3.11 -7.98 -10.75
C PHE A 99 -3.18 -6.75 -9.85
N ILE A 100 -3.93 -6.85 -8.75
CA ILE A 100 -4.05 -5.83 -7.72
C ILE A 100 -3.58 -6.40 -6.39
N GLY A 101 -2.58 -5.76 -5.77
CA GLY A 101 -2.04 -6.23 -4.50
C GLY A 101 -1.10 -5.23 -3.83
N SER A 102 -0.77 -5.51 -2.57
CA SER A 102 0.26 -4.75 -1.84
C SER A 102 1.63 -4.87 -2.52
N THR A 103 2.56 -4.01 -2.15
CA THR A 103 3.93 -4.02 -2.68
C THR A 103 4.58 -5.41 -2.61
N SER A 104 4.47 -6.11 -1.47
CA SER A 104 5.00 -7.46 -1.33
C SER A 104 4.27 -8.48 -2.21
N GLN A 105 2.96 -8.35 -2.37
CA GLN A 105 2.17 -9.22 -3.26
C GLN A 105 2.50 -8.98 -4.74
N ILE A 106 2.77 -7.74 -5.15
CA ILE A 106 3.25 -7.40 -6.49
C ILE A 106 4.60 -8.08 -6.77
N ILE A 107 5.55 -7.98 -5.82
CA ILE A 107 6.86 -8.63 -5.94
C ILE A 107 6.70 -10.15 -6.05
N ASP A 108 5.89 -10.74 -5.18
CA ASP A 108 5.61 -12.17 -5.16
C ASP A 108 4.96 -12.66 -6.47
N TYR A 109 3.96 -11.92 -6.97
CA TYR A 109 3.30 -12.22 -8.22
C TYR A 109 4.28 -12.18 -9.40
N ALA A 110 5.06 -11.09 -9.50
CA ALA A 110 6.06 -10.94 -10.55
C ALA A 110 7.11 -12.06 -10.50
N THR A 111 7.49 -12.51 -9.30
CA THR A 111 8.49 -13.58 -9.12
C THR A 111 7.94 -14.95 -9.53
N LYS A 112 6.68 -15.24 -9.20
CA LYS A 112 6.05 -16.54 -9.50
C LYS A 112 5.47 -16.65 -10.92
N SER A 113 5.21 -15.51 -11.56
CA SER A 113 4.63 -15.46 -12.91
C SER A 113 5.59 -16.01 -13.96
N GLU A 114 5.05 -16.71 -14.94
CA GLU A 114 5.79 -17.12 -16.14
C GLU A 114 6.03 -15.96 -17.11
N ASN A 115 5.30 -14.85 -16.97
CA ASN A 115 5.51 -13.64 -17.75
C ASN A 115 6.83 -12.96 -17.35
N ASN A 116 7.49 -12.37 -18.35
CA ASN A 116 8.80 -11.73 -18.18
C ASN A 116 8.74 -10.20 -18.28
N THR A 117 7.57 -9.61 -18.52
CA THR A 117 7.41 -8.17 -18.74
C THR A 117 6.24 -7.63 -17.93
N PHE A 118 6.47 -6.56 -17.17
CA PHE A 118 5.48 -5.99 -16.27
C PHE A 118 5.48 -4.47 -16.29
N ILE A 119 4.30 -3.88 -16.22
CA ILE A 119 4.09 -2.46 -15.93
C ILE A 119 3.69 -2.35 -14.46
N ILE A 120 4.42 -1.53 -13.70
CA ILE A 120 4.28 -1.43 -12.24
C ILE A 120 3.62 -0.11 -11.86
N CYS A 121 2.43 -0.20 -11.25
CA CYS A 121 1.63 0.94 -10.79
C CYS A 121 1.73 1.08 -9.26
N THR A 122 2.91 1.42 -8.75
CA THR A 122 3.17 1.75 -7.35
C THR A 122 4.43 2.62 -7.22
N GLU A 123 4.83 2.97 -6.00
CA GLU A 123 6.03 3.78 -5.72
C GLU A 123 7.29 3.12 -6.25
N MET A 124 8.14 3.90 -6.91
CA MET A 124 9.28 3.40 -7.69
C MET A 124 10.36 2.67 -6.86
N GLY A 125 10.39 2.83 -5.56
CA GLY A 125 11.33 2.10 -4.69
C GLY A 125 11.20 0.57 -4.78
N VAL A 126 10.04 0.05 -5.20
CA VAL A 126 9.82 -1.38 -5.41
C VAL A 126 10.70 -1.99 -6.51
N PHE A 127 11.13 -1.18 -7.48
CA PHE A 127 11.91 -1.66 -8.62
C PHE A 127 13.24 -2.28 -8.21
N TYR A 128 13.87 -1.78 -7.14
CA TYR A 128 15.10 -2.36 -6.63
C TYR A 128 14.90 -3.85 -6.26
N GLU A 129 13.88 -4.16 -5.47
CA GLU A 129 13.62 -5.54 -5.04
C GLU A 129 13.12 -6.42 -6.19
N LEU A 130 12.30 -5.87 -7.09
CA LEU A 130 11.86 -6.56 -8.30
C LEU A 130 13.05 -7.01 -9.16
N HIS A 131 14.00 -6.13 -9.43
CA HIS A 131 15.20 -6.46 -10.20
C HIS A 131 16.15 -7.41 -9.46
N GLN A 132 16.30 -7.25 -8.14
CA GLN A 132 17.13 -8.15 -7.34
C GLN A 132 16.63 -9.59 -7.36
N LYS A 133 15.30 -9.77 -7.26
CA LYS A 133 14.68 -11.10 -7.24
C LYS A 133 14.50 -11.70 -8.63
N ASN A 134 14.44 -10.86 -9.67
CA ASN A 134 14.09 -11.26 -11.03
C ASN A 134 14.98 -10.54 -12.06
N PRO A 135 16.29 -10.83 -12.11
CA PRO A 135 17.24 -10.08 -12.94
C PRO A 135 16.97 -10.20 -14.45
N GLU A 136 16.30 -11.29 -14.89
CA GLU A 136 15.98 -11.53 -16.29
C GLU A 136 14.64 -10.90 -16.74
N LYS A 137 13.83 -10.39 -15.78
CA LYS A 137 12.51 -9.82 -16.08
C LYS A 137 12.59 -8.31 -16.30
N LYS A 138 11.64 -7.79 -17.08
CA LYS A 138 11.57 -6.36 -17.44
C LYS A 138 10.43 -5.70 -16.66
N PHE A 139 10.74 -4.56 -16.06
CA PHE A 139 9.78 -3.79 -15.26
C PHE A 139 9.75 -2.35 -15.76
N TYR A 140 8.56 -1.85 -16.07
CA TYR A 140 8.33 -0.51 -16.57
C TYR A 140 7.46 0.29 -15.60
N SER A 141 7.78 1.56 -15.40
CA SER A 141 6.96 2.51 -14.66
C SER A 141 5.93 3.17 -15.57
N VAL A 142 4.85 3.66 -14.97
CA VAL A 142 3.87 4.52 -15.66
C VAL A 142 4.29 5.97 -15.44
N GLY A 143 4.99 6.55 -16.40
CA GLY A 143 5.50 7.91 -16.31
C GLY A 143 6.58 8.08 -15.23
N HIS A 144 6.74 9.30 -14.70
CA HIS A 144 7.82 9.68 -13.76
C HIS A 144 7.30 10.21 -12.41
N ARG A 145 6.01 10.08 -12.14
CA ARG A 145 5.39 10.63 -10.92
C ARG A 145 5.31 9.63 -9.76
N GLN A 146 5.75 8.39 -9.97
CA GLN A 146 5.72 7.32 -8.97
C GLN A 146 6.81 7.45 -7.90
N PHE A 147 7.17 8.68 -7.55
CA PHE A 147 8.20 9.01 -6.57
C PHE A 147 7.57 9.66 -5.34
N CYS A 148 7.84 9.09 -4.17
CA CYS A 148 7.41 9.66 -2.89
C CYS A 148 8.54 10.43 -2.22
N PRO A 149 8.51 11.78 -2.18
CA PRO A 149 9.55 12.56 -1.53
C PRO A 149 9.65 12.26 -0.03
N ASN A 150 8.51 11.99 0.62
CA ASN A 150 8.49 11.68 2.05
C ASN A 150 9.21 10.36 2.38
N MET A 151 9.06 9.32 1.57
CA MET A 151 9.81 8.06 1.74
C MET A 151 11.31 8.25 1.52
N LYS A 152 11.70 9.20 0.66
CA LYS A 152 13.11 9.49 0.34
C LYS A 152 13.76 10.47 1.33
N MET A 153 13.06 10.92 2.35
CA MET A 153 13.66 11.68 3.47
C MET A 153 14.53 10.81 4.38
N VAL A 154 14.24 9.51 4.46
CA VAL A 154 15.08 8.55 5.20
C VAL A 154 16.32 8.26 4.37
N ARG A 155 17.49 8.60 4.90
CA ARG A 155 18.80 8.41 4.29
C ARG A 155 19.65 7.46 5.11
N LEU A 156 20.60 6.79 4.46
CA LEU A 156 21.47 5.81 5.11
C LEU A 156 22.28 6.41 6.25
N GLU A 157 22.76 7.66 6.08
CA GLU A 157 23.49 8.38 7.11
C GLU A 157 22.65 8.59 8.37
N GLY A 158 21.38 8.99 8.21
CA GLY A 158 20.44 9.15 9.33
C GLY A 158 20.10 7.83 10.03
N VAL A 159 20.01 6.73 9.27
CA VAL A 159 19.82 5.39 9.86
C VAL A 159 21.05 4.98 10.67
N LYS A 160 22.26 5.21 10.12
CA LYS A 160 23.52 4.95 10.84
C LYS A 160 23.59 5.77 12.12
N GLU A 161 23.36 7.09 12.05
CA GLU A 161 23.38 7.99 13.20
C GLU A 161 22.38 7.54 14.29
N ALA A 162 21.16 7.19 13.88
CA ALA A 162 20.15 6.71 14.82
C ALA A 162 20.57 5.42 15.54
N LEU A 163 21.24 4.50 14.85
CA LEU A 163 21.76 3.25 15.44
C LEU A 163 22.95 3.49 16.36
N GLU A 164 23.82 4.46 16.05
CA GLU A 164 25.02 4.78 16.85
C GLU A 164 24.68 5.62 18.10
N THR A 165 23.70 6.54 17.97
CA THR A 165 23.39 7.51 19.02
C THR A 165 22.09 7.22 19.77
N MET A 166 21.25 6.31 19.26
CA MET A 166 19.87 6.08 19.71
C MET A 166 19.02 7.36 19.66
N GLN A 167 19.30 8.25 18.70
CA GLN A 167 18.60 9.54 18.51
C GLN A 167 18.10 9.69 17.06
N PRO A 168 16.99 10.45 16.82
CA PRO A 168 16.12 11.04 17.85
C PRO A 168 15.22 9.98 18.52
N GLU A 169 14.97 10.15 19.81
CA GLU A 169 14.02 9.31 20.53
C GLU A 169 12.58 9.74 20.24
N VAL A 170 11.70 8.78 19.93
CA VAL A 170 10.26 9.02 19.81
C VAL A 170 9.60 8.75 21.15
N ASN A 171 9.20 9.81 21.83
CA ASN A 171 8.61 9.73 23.16
C ASN A 171 7.09 9.94 23.08
N LEU A 172 6.34 8.89 23.39
CA LEU A 172 4.88 8.93 23.56
C LEU A 172 4.55 8.79 25.04
N GLY A 173 3.64 9.64 25.55
CA GLY A 173 3.10 9.42 26.90
C GLY A 173 2.52 8.00 27.03
N GLU A 174 2.71 7.36 28.21
CA GLU A 174 2.36 5.95 28.42
C GLU A 174 0.89 5.65 28.11
N GLU A 175 -0.03 6.54 28.47
CA GLU A 175 -1.45 6.39 28.15
C GLU A 175 -1.70 6.35 26.63
N MET A 176 -1.08 7.28 25.89
CA MET A 176 -1.20 7.34 24.43
C MET A 176 -0.58 6.09 23.78
N ARG A 177 0.58 5.66 24.27
CA ARG A 177 1.25 4.44 23.80
C ARG A 177 0.36 3.21 23.94
N GLN A 178 -0.25 3.04 25.12
CA GLN A 178 -1.16 1.93 25.39
C GLN A 178 -2.40 1.97 24.50
N LYS A 179 -3.07 3.11 24.40
CA LYS A 179 -4.26 3.28 23.54
C LYS A 179 -3.94 2.97 22.08
N ALA A 180 -2.86 3.51 21.54
CA ALA A 180 -2.46 3.31 20.16
C ALA A 180 -1.97 1.90 19.85
N ALA A 181 -1.52 1.13 20.84
CA ALA A 181 -1.11 -0.27 20.67
C ALA A 181 -2.30 -1.21 20.45
N LEU A 182 -3.45 -0.97 21.10
CA LEU A 182 -4.63 -1.85 21.04
C LEU A 182 -5.10 -2.19 19.63
N PRO A 183 -5.31 -1.21 18.70
CA PRO A 183 -5.73 -1.51 17.34
C PRO A 183 -4.65 -2.23 16.52
N LEU A 184 -3.37 -2.07 16.85
CA LEU A 184 -2.27 -2.80 16.23
C LEU A 184 -2.26 -4.26 16.68
N GLU A 185 -2.44 -4.53 17.96
CA GLU A 185 -2.54 -5.89 18.50
C GLU A 185 -3.77 -6.62 17.93
N LYS A 186 -4.90 -5.91 17.80
CA LYS A 186 -6.11 -6.46 17.19
C LYS A 186 -5.88 -6.80 15.72
N MET A 187 -5.14 -5.95 14.97
CA MET A 187 -4.72 -6.25 13.60
C MET A 187 -3.94 -7.57 13.54
N LEU A 188 -2.94 -7.74 14.40
CA LEU A 188 -2.11 -8.96 14.42
C LEU A 188 -2.93 -10.21 14.71
N LYS A 189 -3.85 -10.13 15.69
CA LYS A 189 -4.77 -11.24 16.04
C LYS A 189 -5.67 -11.63 14.87
N LEU A 190 -6.28 -10.64 14.19
CA LEU A 190 -7.19 -10.89 13.07
C LEU A 190 -6.45 -11.35 11.80
N ALA A 191 -5.21 -10.89 11.60
CA ALA A 191 -4.40 -11.34 10.47
C ALA A 191 -3.91 -12.79 10.60
N ALA A 192 -3.78 -13.31 11.83
CA ALA A 192 -3.36 -14.67 12.12
C ALA A 192 -4.49 -15.73 11.97
N GLN A 193 -5.76 -15.30 11.94
CA GLN A 193 -6.93 -16.16 11.67
C GLN A 193 -7.07 -16.46 10.18
#